data_8f58fc0a90ee0f1c2e76229215377556
#
_entry.id   8f58fc0a90ee0f1c2e76229215377556
#
_cell.length_a   1.000
_cell.length_b   1.000
_cell.length_c   1.000
_cell.angle_alpha   90.00
_cell.angle_beta   90.00
_cell.angle_gamma   90.00
#
_symmetry.space_group_name_H-M   'P 1'
#
loop_
_entity.id
_entity.type
_entity.pdbx_description
1 polymer ?
#
loop_
_entity_poly.entity_id
_entity_poly.type
_entity_poly.pdbx_seq_one_letter_code
_entity_poly.pdbx_strand_id
1 'polypeptide(L)'
;IKMAPHKVGNVKFMRMDAQNLVFNDQEFDVVLSRNLTWNLPDPKRAYSEWHRVLKKGGVMLNFDANWYSYLYDDKKREEYDRDRKNVENGDFDDHYTCTDIDRMENIALQVPMSKAMRPKWDMDYLKTMDWESLSAYNNVGDSLWSDEEKINYASTPMFMIYGVR
;
A
#
# COMPACT_ATOMS: atom_id res chain seq x y z
N ILE A 1 -9.04 -15.61 6.60
CA ILE A 1 -7.86 -15.00 7.26
C ILE A 1 -7.30 -16.05 8.19
N LYS A 2 -6.14 -16.64 7.85
CA LYS A 2 -5.39 -17.47 8.79
C LYS A 2 -4.80 -16.54 9.86
N MET A 3 -5.31 -16.59 11.07
CA MET A 3 -4.73 -15.87 12.20
C MET A 3 -3.35 -16.43 12.52
N ALA A 4 -2.39 -15.54 12.75
CA ALA A 4 -1.04 -15.93 13.18
C ALA A 4 -1.11 -16.80 14.44
N PRO A 5 -0.34 -17.90 14.52
CA PRO A 5 -0.47 -18.88 15.59
C PRO A 5 0.13 -18.48 16.94
N HIS A 6 0.64 -17.26 17.07
CA HIS A 6 1.26 -16.78 18.31
C HIS A 6 0.31 -15.88 19.09
N LYS A 7 0.00 -16.26 20.33
CA LYS A 7 -0.67 -15.43 21.32
C LYS A 7 0.22 -14.22 21.66
N VAL A 8 0.10 -13.15 20.88
CA VAL A 8 0.57 -11.84 21.31
C VAL A 8 -0.53 -11.32 22.23
N GLY A 9 -0.31 -11.33 23.54
CA GLY A 9 -1.35 -11.16 24.57
C GLY A 9 -2.03 -9.78 24.60
N ASN A 10 -1.63 -8.86 23.74
CA ASN A 10 -2.14 -7.47 23.66
C ASN A 10 -2.59 -7.06 22.25
N VAL A 11 -2.82 -8.01 21.33
CA VAL A 11 -3.34 -7.71 19.99
C VAL A 11 -4.85 -7.87 19.96
N LYS A 12 -5.54 -6.85 19.42
CA LYS A 12 -6.98 -6.84 19.21
C LYS A 12 -7.28 -6.76 17.70
N PHE A 13 -8.01 -7.72 17.18
CA PHE A 13 -8.46 -7.74 15.78
C PHE A 13 -9.87 -7.17 15.68
N MET A 14 -10.07 -6.22 14.75
CA MET A 14 -11.36 -5.60 14.50
C MET A 14 -11.61 -5.52 12.99
N ARG A 15 -12.83 -5.81 12.55
CA ARG A 15 -13.27 -5.56 11.17
C ARG A 15 -13.79 -4.12 11.09
N MET A 16 -13.23 -3.32 10.16
CA MET A 16 -13.52 -1.90 10.08
C MET A 16 -13.26 -1.37 8.67
N ASP A 17 -13.92 -0.29 8.28
CA ASP A 17 -13.58 0.49 7.09
C ASP A 17 -12.42 1.45 7.43
N ALA A 18 -11.32 1.34 6.68
CA ALA A 18 -10.16 2.21 6.85
C ALA A 18 -10.45 3.70 6.55
N GLN A 19 -11.55 3.97 5.85
CA GLN A 19 -12.02 5.31 5.50
C GLN A 19 -13.02 5.88 6.52
N ASN A 20 -13.40 5.07 7.53
CA ASN A 20 -14.34 5.49 8.58
C ASN A 20 -14.05 4.72 9.88
N LEU A 21 -13.06 5.18 10.62
CA LEU A 21 -12.59 4.52 11.83
C LEU A 21 -13.49 4.85 13.02
N VAL A 22 -13.82 3.82 13.82
CA VAL A 22 -14.68 3.97 15.02
C VAL A 22 -13.92 4.46 16.25
N PHE A 23 -12.66 4.83 16.10
CA PHE A 23 -11.80 5.31 17.17
C PHE A 23 -11.96 6.80 17.41
N ASN A 24 -11.63 7.26 18.63
CA ASN A 24 -11.64 8.67 18.99
C ASN A 24 -10.47 9.40 18.30
N ASP A 25 -10.57 10.74 18.27
CA ASP A 25 -9.46 11.59 17.87
C ASP A 25 -8.26 11.37 18.81
N GLN A 26 -7.06 11.40 18.26
CA GLN A 26 -5.81 11.34 19.05
C GLN A 26 -5.71 10.12 19.98
N GLU A 27 -6.09 8.96 19.48
CA GLU A 27 -6.08 7.71 20.25
C GLU A 27 -4.76 6.92 20.09
N PHE A 28 -4.09 7.01 18.92
CA PHE A 28 -2.95 6.17 18.57
C PHE A 28 -1.64 6.94 18.47
N ASP A 29 -0.56 6.27 18.88
CA ASP A 29 0.81 6.76 18.73
C ASP A 29 1.35 6.46 17.33
N VAL A 30 0.88 5.37 16.69
CA VAL A 30 1.29 4.94 15.35
C VAL A 30 0.09 4.42 14.58
N VAL A 31 -0.01 4.81 13.31
CA VAL A 31 -0.88 4.19 12.29
C VAL A 31 0.01 3.60 11.22
N LEU A 32 -0.10 2.29 10.99
CA LEU A 32 0.64 1.58 9.96
C LEU A 32 -0.32 0.97 8.95
N SER A 33 -0.05 1.20 7.67
CA SER A 33 -0.78 0.58 6.55
C SER A 33 0.20 -0.06 5.58
N ARG A 34 -0.16 -1.21 5.01
CA ARG A 34 0.59 -1.86 3.94
C ARG A 34 -0.35 -2.44 2.89
N ASN A 35 -0.09 -2.12 1.62
CA ASN A 35 -0.84 -2.62 0.46
C ASN A 35 -2.35 -2.37 0.56
N LEU A 36 -2.76 -1.21 1.05
CA LEU A 36 -4.16 -0.88 1.30
C LEU A 36 -4.66 0.30 0.47
N THR A 37 -3.91 1.40 0.43
CA THR A 37 -4.39 2.66 -0.16
C THR A 37 -4.63 2.57 -1.66
N TRP A 38 -3.97 1.65 -2.36
CA TRP A 38 -4.14 1.44 -3.79
C TRP A 38 -5.58 1.01 -4.18
N ASN A 39 -6.28 0.30 -3.31
CA ASN A 39 -7.59 -0.28 -3.61
C ASN A 39 -8.77 0.43 -2.93
N LEU A 40 -8.53 1.54 -2.23
CA LEU A 40 -9.59 2.29 -1.57
C LEU A 40 -10.37 3.16 -2.57
N PRO A 41 -11.70 3.19 -2.49
CA PRO A 41 -12.54 4.10 -3.26
C PRO A 41 -12.25 5.58 -2.97
N ASP A 42 -11.96 5.92 -1.71
CA ASP A 42 -11.62 7.27 -1.26
C ASP A 42 -10.36 7.27 -0.36
N PRO A 43 -9.16 7.18 -0.93
CA PRO A 43 -7.92 7.20 -0.15
C PRO A 43 -7.69 8.53 0.60
N LYS A 44 -8.26 9.65 0.13
CA LYS A 44 -8.19 10.93 0.85
C LYS A 44 -8.88 10.83 2.21
N ARG A 45 -10.05 10.21 2.23
CA ARG A 45 -10.80 10.00 3.47
C ARG A 45 -10.03 9.09 4.43
N ALA A 46 -9.39 8.02 3.93
CA ALA A 46 -8.56 7.18 4.77
C ALA A 46 -7.41 7.96 5.41
N TYR A 47 -6.67 8.76 4.64
CA TYR A 47 -5.62 9.63 5.17
C TYR A 47 -6.13 10.63 6.20
N SER A 48 -7.31 11.22 5.99
CA SER A 48 -7.93 12.13 6.95
C SER A 48 -8.28 11.43 8.26
N GLU A 49 -8.82 10.20 8.19
CA GLU A 49 -9.14 9.40 9.37
C GLU A 49 -7.87 8.96 10.12
N TRP A 50 -6.83 8.53 9.40
CA TRP A 50 -5.56 8.15 10.02
C TRP A 50 -4.89 9.33 10.72
N HIS A 51 -4.92 10.52 10.09
CA HIS A 51 -4.47 11.74 10.73
C HIS A 51 -5.32 12.07 11.96
N ARG A 52 -6.66 11.98 11.89
CA ARG A 52 -7.56 12.27 13.00
C ARG A 52 -7.28 11.42 14.23
N VAL A 53 -7.08 10.12 14.06
CA VAL A 53 -6.88 9.18 15.18
C VAL A 53 -5.46 9.18 15.73
N LEU A 54 -4.47 9.73 15.02
CA LEU A 54 -3.11 9.90 15.53
C LEU A 54 -3.08 11.00 16.61
N LYS A 55 -2.32 10.78 17.67
CA LYS A 55 -1.94 11.81 18.64
C LYS A 55 -1.03 12.86 18.00
N LYS A 56 -0.90 14.02 18.62
CA LYS A 56 0.17 14.97 18.28
C LYS A 56 1.54 14.32 18.52
N GLY A 57 2.45 14.43 17.57
CA GLY A 57 3.72 13.71 17.55
C GLY A 57 3.59 12.22 17.18
N GLY A 58 2.37 11.73 16.92
CA GLY A 58 2.13 10.37 16.45
C GLY A 58 2.55 10.17 14.99
N VAL A 59 2.88 8.94 14.62
CA VAL A 59 3.51 8.59 13.35
C VAL A 59 2.57 7.82 12.43
N MET A 60 2.48 8.25 11.18
CA MET A 60 1.89 7.47 10.09
C MET A 60 2.98 6.82 9.24
N LEU A 61 2.82 5.52 8.99
CA LEU A 61 3.62 4.74 8.04
C LEU A 61 2.69 4.09 7.02
N ASN A 62 2.79 4.48 5.75
CA ASN A 62 2.03 3.85 4.68
C ASN A 62 2.97 3.25 3.63
N PHE A 63 2.96 1.93 3.53
CA PHE A 63 3.71 1.15 2.54
C PHE A 63 2.78 0.73 1.42
N ASP A 64 3.08 1.11 0.18
CA ASP A 64 2.29 0.74 -0.99
C ASP A 64 3.12 0.76 -2.27
N ALA A 65 2.52 0.41 -3.41
CA ALA A 65 3.15 0.45 -4.73
C ALA A 65 2.13 0.82 -5.81
N ASN A 66 2.62 1.06 -7.03
CA ASN A 66 1.77 1.31 -8.20
C ASN A 66 1.35 -0.03 -8.85
N TRP A 67 0.61 -0.86 -8.11
CA TRP A 67 0.32 -2.27 -8.41
C TRP A 67 -0.24 -2.52 -9.81
N TYR A 68 -1.07 -1.62 -10.32
CA TYR A 68 -1.78 -1.79 -11.59
C TYR A 68 -1.49 -0.67 -12.61
N SER A 69 -0.36 0.02 -12.47
CA SER A 69 0.06 1.06 -13.42
C SER A 69 0.23 0.52 -14.85
N TYR A 70 0.53 -0.77 -14.99
CA TYR A 70 0.64 -1.44 -16.28
C TYR A 70 -0.66 -1.52 -17.09
N LEU A 71 -1.82 -1.25 -16.46
CA LEU A 71 -3.10 -1.13 -17.16
C LEU A 71 -3.23 0.19 -17.95
N TYR A 72 -2.34 1.16 -17.71
CA TYR A 72 -2.44 2.53 -18.23
C TYR A 72 -1.16 3.00 -18.93
N ASP A 73 -0.11 2.21 -18.96
CA ASP A 73 1.20 2.56 -19.50
C ASP A 73 1.84 1.33 -20.15
N ASP A 74 2.05 1.41 -21.48
CA ASP A 74 2.57 0.29 -22.29
C ASP A 74 3.97 -0.14 -21.83
N LYS A 75 4.82 0.81 -21.44
CA LYS A 75 6.15 0.50 -20.91
C LYS A 75 6.06 -0.25 -19.59
N LYS A 76 5.14 0.14 -18.72
CA LYS A 76 4.87 -0.59 -17.47
C LYS A 76 4.30 -1.98 -17.75
N ARG A 77 3.52 -2.15 -18.80
CA ARG A 77 3.04 -3.46 -19.25
C ARG A 77 4.20 -4.36 -19.69
N GLU A 78 5.12 -3.84 -20.48
CA GLU A 78 6.31 -4.59 -20.89
C GLU A 78 7.20 -4.99 -19.68
N GLU A 79 7.34 -4.09 -18.70
CA GLU A 79 8.06 -4.36 -17.45
C GLU A 79 7.37 -5.48 -16.64
N TYR A 80 6.05 -5.42 -16.49
CA TYR A 80 5.24 -6.44 -15.83
C TYR A 80 5.35 -7.81 -16.53
N ASP A 81 5.21 -7.86 -17.85
CA ASP A 81 5.30 -9.10 -18.63
C ASP A 81 6.70 -9.72 -18.51
N ARG A 82 7.74 -8.91 -18.37
CA ARG A 82 9.10 -9.37 -18.10
C ARG A 82 9.23 -9.99 -16.72
N ASP A 83 8.62 -9.39 -15.69
CA ASP A 83 8.61 -9.96 -14.35
C ASP A 83 7.94 -11.34 -14.34
N ARG A 84 6.80 -11.49 -15.02
CA ARG A 84 6.11 -12.80 -15.12
C ARG A 84 7.01 -13.86 -15.76
N LYS A 85 7.75 -13.53 -16.82
CA LYS A 85 8.74 -14.42 -17.43
C LYS A 85 9.91 -14.76 -16.50
N ASN A 86 10.38 -13.80 -15.71
CA ASN A 86 11.46 -14.02 -14.75
C ASN A 86 11.02 -14.96 -13.62
N VAL A 87 9.79 -14.83 -13.13
CA VAL A 87 9.20 -15.74 -12.14
C VAL A 87 9.11 -17.16 -12.68
N GLU A 88 8.56 -17.33 -13.89
CA GLU A 88 8.44 -18.63 -14.57
C GLU A 88 9.81 -19.30 -14.77
N ASN A 89 10.81 -18.55 -15.23
CA ASN A 89 12.17 -19.06 -15.48
C ASN A 89 12.95 -19.38 -14.19
N GLY A 90 12.58 -18.71 -13.07
CA GLY A 90 13.25 -18.87 -11.78
C GLY A 90 12.68 -19.96 -10.89
N ASP A 91 11.63 -20.67 -11.31
CA ASP A 91 10.91 -21.68 -10.52
C ASP A 91 10.39 -21.11 -9.18
N PHE A 92 9.90 -19.87 -9.22
CA PHE A 92 9.26 -19.20 -8.08
C PHE A 92 7.75 -19.26 -8.21
N ASP A 93 7.07 -19.21 -7.05
CA ASP A 93 5.61 -19.06 -7.04
C ASP A 93 5.23 -17.68 -7.63
N ASP A 94 4.32 -17.68 -8.60
CA ASP A 94 3.80 -16.43 -9.17
C ASP A 94 2.67 -15.88 -8.30
N HIS A 95 2.94 -14.78 -7.61
CA HIS A 95 2.00 -14.15 -6.70
C HIS A 95 0.76 -13.54 -7.39
N TYR A 96 0.82 -13.31 -8.70
CA TYR A 96 -0.34 -12.83 -9.47
C TYR A 96 -1.24 -13.98 -9.90
N THR A 97 -0.66 -15.11 -10.34
CA THR A 97 -1.44 -16.26 -10.82
C THR A 97 -2.13 -17.06 -9.71
N CYS A 98 -1.78 -16.85 -8.44
CA CYS A 98 -2.51 -17.41 -7.31
C CYS A 98 -3.89 -16.75 -7.08
N THR A 99 -4.22 -15.71 -7.85
CA THR A 99 -5.50 -14.98 -7.80
C THR A 99 -6.19 -15.03 -9.17
N ASP A 100 -7.46 -14.62 -9.21
CA ASP A 100 -8.19 -14.35 -10.46
C ASP A 100 -7.72 -12.99 -11.00
N ILE A 101 -6.74 -13.00 -11.89
CA ILE A 101 -6.10 -11.79 -12.44
C ILE A 101 -7.13 -10.91 -13.15
N ASP A 102 -7.99 -11.47 -13.99
CA ASP A 102 -9.00 -10.72 -14.75
C ASP A 102 -9.94 -9.98 -13.81
N ARG A 103 -10.35 -10.63 -12.73
CA ARG A 103 -11.18 -10.02 -11.70
C ARG A 103 -10.45 -8.92 -10.94
N MET A 104 -9.18 -9.12 -10.62
CA MET A 104 -8.36 -8.11 -9.92
C MET A 104 -8.10 -6.90 -10.82
N GLU A 105 -7.80 -7.08 -12.10
CA GLU A 105 -7.65 -6.00 -13.07
C GLU A 105 -8.96 -5.21 -13.23
N ASN A 106 -10.11 -5.91 -13.31
CA ASN A 106 -11.42 -5.26 -13.36
C ASN A 106 -11.72 -4.42 -12.11
N ILE A 107 -11.28 -4.84 -10.92
CA ILE A 107 -11.37 -4.03 -9.70
C ILE A 107 -10.41 -2.84 -9.80
N ALA A 108 -9.18 -3.08 -10.23
CA ALA A 108 -8.16 -2.04 -10.35
C ALA A 108 -8.55 -0.92 -11.32
N LEU A 109 -9.27 -1.24 -12.40
CA LEU A 109 -9.81 -0.25 -13.33
C LEU A 109 -10.87 0.68 -12.72
N GLN A 110 -11.49 0.29 -11.60
CA GLN A 110 -12.54 1.05 -10.93
C GLN A 110 -12.04 1.90 -9.74
N VAL A 111 -10.79 1.70 -9.29
CA VAL A 111 -10.23 2.44 -8.15
C VAL A 111 -9.29 3.54 -8.60
N PRO A 112 -9.30 4.71 -7.92
CA PRO A 112 -8.61 5.90 -8.41
C PRO A 112 -7.08 5.77 -8.40
N MET A 113 -6.52 4.96 -7.50
CA MET A 113 -5.07 4.88 -7.29
C MET A 113 -4.34 4.04 -8.33
N SER A 114 -5.01 3.17 -9.05
CA SER A 114 -4.40 2.39 -10.13
C SER A 114 -3.86 3.27 -11.27
N LYS A 115 -4.50 4.44 -11.49
CA LYS A 115 -4.12 5.42 -12.51
C LYS A 115 -3.23 6.55 -11.96
N ALA A 116 -3.17 6.72 -10.65
CA ALA A 116 -2.44 7.80 -10.02
C ALA A 116 -0.93 7.56 -10.04
N MET A 117 -0.16 8.62 -10.25
CA MET A 117 1.30 8.58 -10.10
C MET A 117 1.66 8.68 -8.61
N ARG A 118 1.91 7.55 -7.98
CA ARG A 118 2.24 7.45 -6.56
C ARG A 118 3.75 7.26 -6.34
N PRO A 119 4.33 7.73 -5.23
CA PRO A 119 3.69 8.41 -4.10
C PRO A 119 3.44 9.92 -4.31
N LYS A 120 3.68 10.46 -5.52
CA LYS A 120 3.50 11.90 -5.78
C LYS A 120 2.08 12.38 -5.45
N TRP A 121 1.06 11.67 -5.92
CA TRP A 121 -0.33 12.02 -5.66
C TRP A 121 -0.64 12.03 -4.16
N ASP A 122 -0.14 11.04 -3.43
CA ASP A 122 -0.33 10.94 -1.98
C ASP A 122 0.31 12.13 -1.27
N MET A 123 1.56 12.44 -1.61
CA MET A 123 2.30 13.56 -1.03
C MET A 123 1.64 14.91 -1.34
N ASP A 124 1.15 15.11 -2.56
CA ASP A 124 0.44 16.33 -2.93
C ASP A 124 -0.84 16.52 -2.10
N TYR A 125 -1.57 15.45 -1.84
CA TYR A 125 -2.74 15.50 -0.95
C TYR A 125 -2.35 15.70 0.51
N LEU A 126 -1.41 14.92 1.04
CA LEU A 126 -1.02 14.98 2.44
C LEU A 126 -0.42 16.35 2.82
N LYS A 127 0.27 17.04 1.91
CA LYS A 127 0.75 18.42 2.11
C LYS A 127 -0.37 19.45 2.33
N THR A 128 -1.61 19.12 2.02
CA THR A 128 -2.76 19.99 2.31
C THR A 128 -3.25 19.86 3.75
N MET A 129 -2.69 18.92 4.52
CA MET A 129 -3.05 18.63 5.91
C MET A 129 -1.95 19.12 6.85
N ASP A 130 -2.28 19.24 8.14
CA ASP A 130 -1.36 19.73 9.18
C ASP A 130 -0.47 18.60 9.70
N TRP A 131 0.66 18.36 9.02
CA TRP A 131 1.73 17.45 9.43
C TRP A 131 2.94 18.24 9.93
N GLU A 132 3.51 17.86 11.07
CA GLU A 132 4.77 18.41 11.57
C GLU A 132 5.94 18.07 10.63
N SER A 133 5.96 16.83 10.13
CA SER A 133 6.90 16.40 9.08
C SER A 133 6.26 15.39 8.15
N LEU A 134 6.67 15.40 6.87
CA LEU A 134 6.15 14.50 5.84
C LEU A 134 7.27 14.16 4.84
N SER A 135 7.50 12.87 4.63
CA SER A 135 8.52 12.35 3.72
C SER A 135 8.03 11.14 2.96
N ALA A 136 8.59 10.91 1.76
CA ALA A 136 8.37 9.70 0.98
C ALA A 136 9.70 9.05 0.62
N TYR A 137 9.76 7.74 0.74
CA TYR A 137 10.92 6.91 0.45
C TYR A 137 10.55 5.91 -0.64
N ASN A 138 11.31 5.86 -1.72
CA ASN A 138 11.12 4.91 -2.81
C ASN A 138 11.96 3.66 -2.60
N ASN A 139 11.59 2.57 -3.28
CA ASN A 139 12.35 1.31 -3.31
C ASN A 139 12.60 0.68 -1.93
N VAL A 140 11.70 0.92 -0.97
CA VAL A 140 11.84 0.32 0.37
C VAL A 140 11.66 -1.21 0.36
N GLY A 141 11.09 -1.76 -0.71
CA GLY A 141 11.00 -3.20 -0.95
C GLY A 141 12.35 -3.89 -0.93
N ASP A 142 13.42 -3.24 -1.38
CA ASP A 142 14.78 -3.81 -1.39
C ASP A 142 15.24 -4.32 -0.01
N SER A 143 14.75 -3.66 1.06
CA SER A 143 15.07 -4.01 2.45
C SER A 143 13.99 -4.83 3.16
N LEU A 144 12.78 -4.90 2.61
CA LEU A 144 11.60 -5.48 3.27
C LEU A 144 11.11 -6.77 2.62
N TRP A 145 11.39 -6.95 1.35
CA TRP A 145 10.92 -8.08 0.55
C TRP A 145 11.88 -9.26 0.62
N SER A 146 11.32 -10.47 0.56
CA SER A 146 12.07 -11.69 0.26
C SER A 146 12.62 -11.63 -1.17
N ASP A 147 13.56 -12.51 -1.49
CA ASP A 147 14.11 -12.58 -2.86
C ASP A 147 13.03 -12.96 -3.88
N GLU A 148 12.08 -13.79 -3.49
CA GLU A 148 10.91 -14.16 -4.30
C GLU A 148 9.98 -12.94 -4.56
N GLU A 149 9.68 -12.14 -3.53
CA GLU A 149 8.90 -10.91 -3.68
C GLU A 149 9.63 -9.89 -4.58
N LYS A 150 10.95 -9.77 -4.48
CA LYS A 150 11.75 -8.88 -5.34
C LYS A 150 11.65 -9.25 -6.81
N ILE A 151 11.64 -10.55 -7.13
CA ILE A 151 11.48 -11.04 -8.50
C ILE A 151 10.05 -10.82 -8.98
N ASN A 152 9.07 -11.13 -8.13
CA ASN A 152 7.66 -10.97 -8.46
C ASN A 152 7.25 -9.51 -8.73
N TYR A 153 7.87 -8.55 -8.04
CA TYR A 153 7.44 -7.15 -8.02
C TYR A 153 8.49 -6.15 -8.50
N ALA A 154 9.48 -6.60 -9.30
CA ALA A 154 10.57 -5.75 -9.76
C ALA A 154 10.11 -4.49 -10.51
N SER A 155 9.03 -4.59 -11.32
CA SER A 155 8.44 -3.46 -12.03
C SER A 155 7.55 -2.54 -11.19
N THR A 156 7.22 -2.96 -9.94
CA THR A 156 6.33 -2.22 -9.04
C THR A 156 7.00 -1.95 -7.69
N PRO A 157 8.07 -1.13 -7.65
CA PRO A 157 8.82 -0.88 -6.43
C PRO A 157 7.93 -0.29 -5.34
N MET A 158 8.08 -0.85 -4.11
CA MET A 158 7.36 -0.36 -2.94
C MET A 158 7.91 1.01 -2.51
N PHE A 159 7.01 1.92 -2.21
CA PHE A 159 7.33 3.17 -1.52
C PHE A 159 6.80 3.15 -0.08
N MET A 160 7.36 4.00 0.76
CA MET A 160 6.85 4.29 2.10
C MET A 160 6.61 5.78 2.24
N ILE A 161 5.48 6.15 2.80
CA ILE A 161 5.19 7.52 3.25
C ILE A 161 5.29 7.52 4.77
N TYR A 162 6.04 8.49 5.28
CA TYR A 162 6.22 8.77 6.70
C TYR A 162 5.65 10.15 7.00
N GLY A 163 4.81 10.26 8.02
CA GLY A 163 4.27 11.53 8.49
C GLY A 163 4.25 11.59 10.01
N VAL A 164 4.59 12.73 10.58
CA VAL A 164 4.42 13.04 12.01
C VAL A 164 3.32 14.08 12.13
N ARG A 165 2.32 13.79 12.97
CA ARG A 165 1.19 14.69 13.21
C ARG A 165 1.51 15.78 14.23
#